data_8e43f1188123ae9d2d7c8dfbea55402f
#
_entry.id   8e43f1188123ae9d2d7c8dfbea55402f
#
_cell.length_a   1.000
_cell.length_b   1.000
_cell.length_c   1.000
_cell.angle_alpha   90.00
_cell.angle_beta   90.00
_cell.angle_gamma   90.00
#
_symmetry.space_group_name_H-M   'P 1'
#
loop_
_entity.id
_entity.type
_entity.pdbx_description
1 polymer ?
#
loop_
_entity_poly.entity_id
_entity_poly.type
_entity_poly.pdbx_seq_one_letter_code
_entity_poly.pdbx_strand_id
1 'polypeptide(L)'
;MLKKLWIGLLLVGMVGCDETYLPKPTGYNRIDLPTHAFERLSEGYPYQIDYSSYSRVEADSFNLAEETWVNLNYEDFDAKVHLTYKRIDGDKVNFRQLSNDAFRLTSQHQVKAYGIEEAVLLTPEGYTGVVAELTGEVPTQFQFFVTDSTKNFLRGALYFNTAMKNDSLAPVIEFIKEDMAHLMNSVKFVD
;
A
#
# COMPACT_ATOMS: atom_id res chain seq x y z
N MET A 1 -24.38 -16.18 70.84
CA MET A 1 -25.03 -15.60 69.62
C MET A 1 -24.16 -14.55 68.97
N LEU A 2 -23.42 -13.73 69.66
CA LEU A 2 -22.58 -12.66 69.09
C LEU A 2 -21.47 -13.15 68.11
N LYS A 3 -20.80 -14.28 68.41
CA LYS A 3 -19.71 -14.83 67.53
C LYS A 3 -20.20 -15.26 66.17
N LYS A 4 -21.45 -15.70 66.00
CA LYS A 4 -22.01 -16.07 64.68
C LYS A 4 -22.37 -14.86 63.83
N LEU A 5 -22.67 -13.72 64.49
CA LEU A 5 -22.96 -12.46 63.80
C LEU A 5 -21.71 -11.86 63.14
N TRP A 6 -20.55 -11.98 63.78
CA TRP A 6 -19.26 -11.49 63.25
C TRP A 6 -18.76 -12.28 62.06
N ILE A 7 -19.05 -13.58 62.01
CA ILE A 7 -18.68 -14.41 60.84
C ILE A 7 -19.53 -14.10 59.62
N GLY A 8 -20.82 -13.75 59.81
CA GLY A 8 -21.70 -13.29 58.74
C GLY A 8 -21.30 -11.93 58.15
N LEU A 9 -20.78 -11.02 58.98
CA LEU A 9 -20.32 -9.72 58.55
C LEU A 9 -18.99 -9.77 57.77
N LEU A 10 -18.14 -10.76 58.06
CA LEU A 10 -16.85 -10.93 57.34
C LEU A 10 -17.01 -11.53 55.93
N LEU A 11 -18.12 -12.26 55.69
CA LEU A 11 -18.39 -12.89 54.39
C LEU A 11 -19.02 -11.91 53.34
N VAL A 12 -19.58 -10.81 53.78
CA VAL A 12 -20.20 -9.79 52.85
C VAL A 12 -19.14 -8.89 52.24
N GLY A 13 -17.93 -8.82 52.81
CA GLY A 13 -16.86 -7.93 52.31
C GLY A 13 -16.07 -8.44 51.09
N MET A 14 -16.38 -9.65 50.54
CA MET A 14 -15.63 -10.23 49.40
C MET A 14 -16.35 -10.13 48.05
N VAL A 15 -17.37 -9.32 47.90
CA VAL A 15 -17.94 -9.01 46.61
C VAL A 15 -17.14 -7.81 46.06
N GLY A 16 -15.89 -8.07 45.68
CA GLY A 16 -15.14 -7.14 44.86
C GLY A 16 -15.81 -7.08 43.49
N CYS A 17 -16.31 -5.91 43.09
CA CYS A 17 -16.65 -5.66 41.68
C CYS A 17 -15.38 -5.83 40.86
N ASP A 18 -15.34 -6.86 40.07
CA ASP A 18 -14.36 -7.00 38.96
C ASP A 18 -14.79 -5.94 37.93
N GLU A 19 -14.20 -4.73 38.01
CA GLU A 19 -14.31 -3.78 36.93
C GLU A 19 -13.60 -4.41 35.73
N THR A 20 -14.36 -4.81 34.72
CA THR A 20 -13.82 -5.24 33.42
C THR A 20 -12.96 -4.10 32.90
N TYR A 21 -11.62 -4.26 33.00
CA TYR A 21 -10.67 -3.34 32.42
C TYR A 21 -10.84 -3.37 30.88
N LEU A 22 -11.50 -2.38 30.35
CA LEU A 22 -11.52 -2.12 28.91
C LEU A 22 -10.20 -1.39 28.58
N PRO A 23 -9.29 -2.01 27.84
CA PRO A 23 -8.08 -1.32 27.40
C PRO A 23 -8.50 -0.05 26.65
N LYS A 24 -7.93 1.08 27.04
CA LYS A 24 -8.15 2.33 26.28
C LYS A 24 -7.65 2.11 24.86
N PRO A 25 -8.39 2.60 23.82
CA PRO A 25 -7.90 2.58 22.46
C PRO A 25 -6.51 3.22 22.41
N THR A 26 -5.59 2.59 21.71
CA THR A 26 -4.26 3.16 21.48
C THR A 26 -4.44 4.48 20.75
N GLY A 27 -4.05 5.59 21.36
CA GLY A 27 -4.04 6.89 20.69
C GLY A 27 -2.84 6.92 19.72
N TYR A 28 -3.11 7.18 18.45
CA TYR A 28 -2.09 7.45 17.46
C TYR A 28 -1.83 8.96 17.34
N ASN A 29 -0.62 9.34 16.96
CA ASN A 29 -0.34 10.74 16.65
C ASN A 29 -1.23 11.17 15.47
N ARG A 30 -1.84 12.36 15.61
CA ARG A 30 -2.57 12.94 14.49
C ARG A 30 -1.56 13.29 13.38
N ILE A 31 -1.79 12.75 12.19
CA ILE A 31 -1.04 13.10 10.98
C ILE A 31 -1.96 14.03 10.18
N ASP A 32 -1.52 15.26 9.95
CA ASP A 32 -2.25 16.21 9.11
C ASP A 32 -1.88 15.92 7.65
N LEU A 33 -2.80 15.27 6.93
CA LEU A 33 -2.64 14.93 5.53
C LEU A 33 -2.98 16.15 4.66
N PRO A 34 -2.23 16.40 3.59
CA PRO A 34 -2.55 17.44 2.62
C PRO A 34 -3.78 17.06 1.76
N THR A 35 -4.29 18.00 0.97
CA THR A 35 -5.30 17.72 -0.03
C THR A 35 -4.65 17.10 -1.24
N HIS A 36 -5.27 16.06 -1.84
CA HIS A 36 -4.74 15.46 -3.07
C HIS A 36 -4.58 16.49 -4.18
N ALA A 37 -3.42 16.54 -4.78
CA ALA A 37 -3.08 17.38 -5.93
C ALA A 37 -2.12 16.61 -6.83
N PHE A 38 -2.26 16.75 -8.13
CA PHE A 38 -1.55 15.94 -9.11
C PHE A 38 -0.82 16.76 -10.14
N GLU A 39 0.30 16.24 -10.62
CA GLU A 39 1.13 16.79 -11.67
C GLU A 39 1.36 15.72 -12.73
N ARG A 40 1.54 16.15 -13.99
CA ARG A 40 1.86 15.22 -15.07
C ARG A 40 3.34 14.96 -15.14
N LEU A 41 3.71 13.68 -15.26
CA LEU A 41 5.10 13.27 -15.49
C LEU A 41 5.62 13.92 -16.78
N SER A 42 6.86 14.46 -16.72
CA SER A 42 7.52 15.10 -17.87
C SER A 42 7.62 14.15 -19.07
N GLU A 43 7.74 14.71 -20.26
CA GLU A 43 7.95 13.95 -21.50
C GLU A 43 9.27 13.16 -21.45
N GLY A 44 9.35 12.11 -22.25
CA GLY A 44 10.55 11.26 -22.35
C GLY A 44 10.36 9.83 -21.84
N TYR A 45 9.22 9.52 -21.25
CA TYR A 45 8.86 8.16 -20.83
C TYR A 45 7.89 7.50 -21.84
N PRO A 46 7.91 6.16 -21.98
CA PRO A 46 6.98 5.43 -22.84
C PRO A 46 5.55 5.36 -22.27
N TYR A 47 5.30 6.11 -21.22
CA TYR A 47 4.01 6.27 -20.57
C TYR A 47 3.85 7.68 -20.01
N GLN A 48 2.61 8.15 -19.95
CA GLN A 48 2.21 9.37 -19.24
C GLN A 48 1.38 8.96 -18.03
N ILE A 49 1.59 9.64 -16.91
CA ILE A 49 0.86 9.46 -15.65
C ILE A 49 0.66 10.82 -14.99
N ASP A 50 -0.39 10.94 -14.19
CA ASP A 50 -0.55 12.02 -13.24
C ASP A 50 -0.15 11.45 -11.86
N TYR A 51 0.84 12.06 -11.22
CA TYR A 51 1.38 11.65 -9.93
C TYR A 51 1.13 12.73 -8.87
N SER A 52 1.16 12.34 -7.59
CA SER A 52 0.94 13.28 -6.48
C SER A 52 2.00 14.37 -6.43
N SER A 53 1.58 15.64 -6.39
CA SER A 53 2.48 16.80 -6.22
C SER A 53 3.20 16.82 -4.88
N TYR A 54 2.80 15.98 -3.92
CA TYR A 54 3.49 15.76 -2.65
C TYR A 54 4.62 14.74 -2.73
N SER A 55 4.78 14.10 -3.87
CA SER A 55 5.90 13.21 -4.13
C SER A 55 6.92 13.87 -5.05
N ARG A 56 8.17 13.49 -4.89
CA ARG A 56 9.25 13.90 -5.80
C ARG A 56 9.61 12.75 -6.73
N VAL A 57 9.66 13.05 -8.05
CA VAL A 57 10.12 12.09 -9.06
C VAL A 57 11.63 11.96 -8.97
N GLU A 58 12.11 10.74 -8.81
CA GLU A 58 13.53 10.38 -8.80
C GLU A 58 13.78 9.24 -9.79
N ALA A 59 14.88 9.28 -10.51
CA ALA A 59 15.32 8.12 -11.29
C ALA A 59 15.62 6.95 -10.35
N ASP A 60 15.30 5.74 -10.77
CA ASP A 60 15.67 4.56 -9.99
C ASP A 60 17.18 4.38 -10.04
N SER A 61 17.82 4.31 -8.87
CA SER A 61 19.27 4.19 -8.71
C SER A 61 19.76 2.74 -8.58
N PHE A 62 18.87 1.76 -8.71
CA PHE A 62 19.25 0.35 -8.67
C PHE A 62 20.12 -0.02 -9.87
N ASN A 63 21.18 -0.83 -9.67
CA ASN A 63 22.18 -1.15 -10.71
C ASN A 63 21.61 -1.80 -11.99
N LEU A 64 20.42 -2.36 -11.93
CA LEU A 64 19.71 -2.99 -13.06
C LEU A 64 18.47 -2.18 -13.48
N ALA A 65 18.30 -0.96 -12.96
CA ALA A 65 17.19 -0.10 -13.33
C ALA A 65 17.33 0.35 -14.78
N GLU A 66 16.20 0.38 -15.49
CA GLU A 66 16.12 0.98 -16.82
C GLU A 66 15.83 2.48 -16.68
N GLU A 67 16.22 3.29 -17.66
CA GLU A 67 15.98 4.74 -17.67
C GLU A 67 14.50 5.11 -17.58
N THR A 68 13.61 4.17 -17.92
CA THR A 68 12.16 4.30 -17.86
C THR A 68 11.56 4.03 -16.47
N TRP A 69 12.38 3.60 -15.50
CA TRP A 69 11.95 3.33 -14.14
C TRP A 69 12.09 4.59 -13.29
N VAL A 70 11.04 4.91 -12.54
CA VAL A 70 11.02 6.06 -11.67
C VAL A 70 10.52 5.70 -10.28
N ASN A 71 10.99 6.47 -9.30
CA ASN A 71 10.51 6.42 -7.94
C ASN A 71 9.75 7.71 -7.63
N LEU A 72 8.58 7.59 -7.01
CA LEU A 72 7.85 8.70 -6.41
C LEU A 72 8.12 8.69 -4.91
N ASN A 73 8.93 9.63 -4.46
CA ASN A 73 9.39 9.72 -3.07
C ASN A 73 8.50 10.67 -2.27
N TYR A 74 7.77 10.14 -1.29
CA TYR A 74 6.96 10.88 -0.32
C TYR A 74 7.80 11.13 0.93
N GLU A 75 8.66 12.14 0.90
CA GLU A 75 9.66 12.42 1.95
C GLU A 75 9.02 12.58 3.34
N ASP A 76 7.92 13.35 3.44
CA ASP A 76 7.22 13.61 4.71
C ASP A 76 6.60 12.36 5.33
N PHE A 77 6.41 11.31 4.55
CA PHE A 77 5.79 10.06 4.98
C PHE A 77 6.75 8.88 5.06
N ASP A 78 8.03 9.11 4.75
CA ASP A 78 9.06 8.07 4.66
C ASP A 78 8.62 6.88 3.79
N ALA A 79 7.95 7.22 2.67
CA ALA A 79 7.35 6.27 1.76
C ALA A 79 7.81 6.49 0.32
N LYS A 80 7.81 5.43 -0.45
CA LYS A 80 8.24 5.46 -1.86
C LYS A 80 7.35 4.55 -2.70
N VAL A 81 6.92 5.04 -3.87
CA VAL A 81 6.28 4.23 -4.89
C VAL A 81 7.28 3.96 -6.00
N HIS A 82 7.63 2.70 -6.17
CA HIS A 82 8.48 2.26 -7.27
C HIS A 82 7.64 1.98 -8.50
N LEU A 83 7.95 2.65 -9.61
CA LEU A 83 7.32 2.45 -10.91
C LEU A 83 8.32 1.76 -11.84
N THR A 84 7.98 0.58 -12.32
CA THR A 84 8.78 -0.21 -13.25
C THR A 84 8.02 -0.44 -14.55
N TYR A 85 8.58 0.02 -15.65
CA TYR A 85 8.03 -0.18 -16.98
C TYR A 85 8.81 -1.27 -17.71
N LYS A 86 8.09 -2.10 -18.46
CA LYS A 86 8.66 -3.14 -19.34
C LYS A 86 7.92 -3.20 -20.67
N ARG A 87 8.67 -3.37 -21.75
CA ARG A 87 8.07 -3.67 -23.06
C ARG A 87 7.77 -5.17 -23.17
N ILE A 88 6.60 -5.47 -23.74
CA ILE A 88 6.15 -6.83 -24.03
C ILE A 88 6.50 -7.21 -25.49
N ASP A 89 6.43 -6.23 -26.40
CA ASP A 89 6.70 -6.35 -27.85
C ASP A 89 5.90 -7.45 -28.55
N GLY A 90 4.65 -7.67 -28.12
CA GLY A 90 3.77 -8.70 -28.67
C GLY A 90 4.10 -10.14 -28.24
N ASP A 91 5.13 -10.34 -27.43
CA ASP A 91 5.51 -11.66 -26.94
C ASP A 91 4.63 -12.10 -25.78
N LYS A 92 3.76 -13.08 -26.07
CA LYS A 92 2.86 -13.67 -25.07
C LYS A 92 3.60 -14.42 -23.95
N VAL A 93 4.79 -14.92 -24.20
CA VAL A 93 5.61 -15.58 -23.16
C VAL A 93 6.13 -14.53 -22.21
N ASN A 94 6.65 -13.43 -22.73
CA ASN A 94 7.12 -12.30 -21.95
C ASN A 94 5.98 -11.69 -21.10
N PHE A 95 4.80 -11.45 -21.68
CA PHE A 95 3.62 -10.98 -20.95
C PHE A 95 3.26 -11.89 -19.78
N ARG A 96 3.20 -13.21 -20.03
CA ARG A 96 2.89 -14.18 -18.98
C ARG A 96 3.94 -14.17 -17.87
N GLN A 97 5.22 -14.05 -18.25
CA GLN A 97 6.31 -13.99 -17.30
C GLN A 97 6.24 -12.75 -16.43
N LEU A 98 6.02 -11.56 -17.01
CA LEU A 98 5.88 -10.30 -16.26
C LEU A 98 4.69 -10.34 -15.30
N SER A 99 3.55 -10.88 -15.76
CA SER A 99 2.37 -11.04 -14.92
C SER A 99 2.62 -12.01 -13.76
N ASN A 100 3.22 -13.17 -14.03
CA ASN A 100 3.57 -14.14 -12.99
C ASN A 100 4.59 -13.58 -12.00
N ASP A 101 5.56 -12.79 -12.45
CA ASP A 101 6.54 -12.13 -11.59
C ASP A 101 5.87 -11.09 -10.68
N ALA A 102 4.90 -10.32 -11.18
CA ALA A 102 4.12 -9.39 -10.37
C ALA A 102 3.36 -10.13 -9.24
N PHE A 103 2.63 -11.20 -9.56
CA PHE A 103 1.94 -12.03 -8.56
C PHE A 103 2.91 -12.70 -7.58
N ARG A 104 4.04 -13.19 -8.05
CA ARG A 104 5.07 -13.79 -7.19
C ARG A 104 5.65 -12.78 -6.21
N LEU A 105 5.93 -11.55 -6.65
CA LEU A 105 6.43 -10.49 -5.78
C LEU A 105 5.40 -10.12 -4.70
N THR A 106 4.11 -10.09 -5.04
CA THR A 106 3.03 -9.90 -4.06
C THR A 106 2.99 -11.06 -3.05
N SER A 107 3.02 -12.30 -3.54
CA SER A 107 2.92 -13.49 -2.68
C SER A 107 4.12 -13.68 -1.75
N GLN A 108 5.29 -13.12 -2.03
CA GLN A 108 6.44 -13.18 -1.10
C GLN A 108 6.14 -12.55 0.27
N HIS A 109 5.14 -11.67 0.34
CA HIS A 109 4.74 -11.02 1.58
C HIS A 109 3.71 -11.80 2.39
N GLN A 110 3.19 -12.95 1.88
CA GLN A 110 2.17 -13.77 2.55
C GLN A 110 2.55 -14.20 3.96
N VAL A 111 3.84 -14.40 4.24
CA VAL A 111 4.32 -14.85 5.57
C VAL A 111 4.00 -13.85 6.68
N LYS A 112 3.91 -12.55 6.36
CA LYS A 112 3.65 -11.45 7.29
C LYS A 112 2.31 -10.77 7.05
N ALA A 113 1.65 -11.08 5.92
CA ALA A 113 0.34 -10.54 5.61
C ALA A 113 -0.75 -11.31 6.38
N TYR A 114 -1.72 -10.57 6.92
CA TYR A 114 -2.94 -11.13 7.48
C TYR A 114 -3.99 -11.42 6.39
N GLY A 115 -3.88 -10.71 5.27
CA GLY A 115 -4.71 -10.87 4.09
C GLY A 115 -4.06 -10.25 2.87
N ILE A 116 -4.39 -10.82 1.70
CA ILE A 116 -4.07 -10.25 0.38
C ILE A 116 -5.37 -10.27 -0.41
N GLU A 117 -5.80 -9.11 -0.86
CA GLU A 117 -6.96 -8.93 -1.72
C GLU A 117 -6.50 -8.49 -3.10
N GLU A 118 -6.95 -9.18 -4.14
CA GLU A 118 -6.60 -8.87 -5.52
C GLU A 118 -7.87 -8.55 -6.31
N ALA A 119 -7.80 -7.54 -7.15
CA ALA A 119 -8.87 -7.15 -8.05
C ALA A 119 -8.35 -6.85 -9.44
N VAL A 120 -9.13 -7.25 -10.45
CA VAL A 120 -8.89 -6.90 -11.86
C VAL A 120 -9.89 -5.85 -12.27
N LEU A 121 -9.43 -4.81 -12.94
CA LEU A 121 -10.25 -3.69 -13.38
C LEU A 121 -9.84 -3.22 -14.79
N LEU A 122 -10.63 -2.36 -15.38
CA LEU A 122 -10.28 -1.64 -16.60
C LEU A 122 -10.02 -0.18 -16.27
N THR A 123 -8.92 0.35 -16.78
CA THR A 123 -8.63 1.80 -16.69
C THR A 123 -9.52 2.58 -17.65
N PRO A 124 -9.65 3.91 -17.49
CA PRO A 124 -10.38 4.77 -18.44
C PRO A 124 -9.92 4.63 -19.89
N GLU A 125 -8.64 4.35 -20.13
CA GLU A 125 -8.07 4.11 -21.46
C GLU A 125 -8.33 2.68 -21.98
N GLY A 126 -9.02 1.83 -21.20
CA GLY A 126 -9.35 0.44 -21.58
C GLY A 126 -8.23 -0.56 -21.36
N TYR A 127 -7.17 -0.21 -20.64
CA TYR A 127 -6.12 -1.14 -20.25
C TYR A 127 -6.56 -2.04 -19.10
N THR A 128 -6.00 -3.23 -19.04
CA THR A 128 -6.20 -4.12 -17.89
C THR A 128 -5.34 -3.64 -16.71
N GLY A 129 -5.98 -3.35 -15.59
CA GLY A 129 -5.34 -3.09 -14.33
C GLY A 129 -5.53 -4.27 -13.37
N VAL A 130 -4.50 -4.60 -12.61
CA VAL A 130 -4.58 -5.54 -11.48
C VAL A 130 -4.04 -4.82 -10.27
N VAL A 131 -4.79 -4.83 -9.18
CA VAL A 131 -4.39 -4.28 -7.88
C VAL A 131 -4.29 -5.38 -6.86
N ALA A 132 -3.35 -5.23 -5.92
CA ALA A 132 -3.21 -6.09 -4.77
C ALA A 132 -3.06 -5.23 -3.52
N GLU A 133 -3.94 -5.43 -2.54
CA GLU A 133 -3.89 -4.83 -1.22
C GLU A 133 -3.44 -5.86 -0.20
N LEU A 134 -2.45 -5.49 0.61
CA LEU A 134 -1.87 -6.35 1.62
C LEU A 134 -2.11 -5.74 3.01
N THR A 135 -2.75 -6.49 3.88
CA THR A 135 -2.94 -6.14 5.28
C THR A 135 -1.96 -6.90 6.17
N GLY A 136 -1.54 -6.30 7.27
CA GLY A 136 -0.57 -6.91 8.21
C GLY A 136 0.74 -6.13 8.29
N GLU A 137 1.74 -6.71 8.96
CA GLU A 137 3.06 -6.11 9.14
C GLU A 137 3.96 -6.33 7.90
N VAL A 138 3.49 -5.85 6.75
CA VAL A 138 4.19 -5.99 5.48
C VAL A 138 4.86 -4.66 5.07
N PRO A 139 5.99 -4.70 4.35
CA PRO A 139 6.67 -3.48 3.90
C PRO A 139 5.96 -2.80 2.72
N THR A 140 5.03 -3.48 2.06
CA THR A 140 4.26 -2.98 0.92
C THR A 140 2.79 -3.32 1.12
N GLN A 141 1.94 -2.30 1.19
CA GLN A 141 0.52 -2.45 1.45
C GLN A 141 -0.32 -2.38 0.19
N PHE A 142 0.23 -1.79 -0.88
CA PHE A 142 -0.48 -1.62 -2.14
C PHE A 142 0.46 -1.81 -3.33
N GLN A 143 0.03 -2.62 -4.27
CA GLN A 143 0.73 -2.85 -5.53
C GLN A 143 -0.28 -2.88 -6.67
N PHE A 144 0.15 -2.50 -7.86
CA PHE A 144 -0.65 -2.65 -9.06
C PHE A 144 0.23 -2.94 -10.27
N PHE A 145 -0.38 -3.41 -11.34
CA PHE A 145 0.15 -3.25 -12.68
C PHE A 145 -0.95 -2.87 -13.67
N VAL A 146 -0.55 -2.15 -14.72
CA VAL A 146 -1.41 -1.78 -15.85
C VAL A 146 -0.74 -2.25 -17.14
N THR A 147 -1.53 -2.80 -18.04
CA THR A 147 -1.02 -3.33 -19.31
C THR A 147 -2.06 -3.24 -20.43
N ASP A 148 -1.60 -3.01 -21.65
CA ASP A 148 -2.40 -3.18 -22.88
C ASP A 148 -2.36 -4.63 -23.39
N SER A 149 -1.70 -5.54 -22.63
CA SER A 149 -1.54 -6.98 -22.93
C SER A 149 -0.74 -7.29 -24.19
N THR A 150 -0.23 -6.27 -24.88
CA THR A 150 0.46 -6.42 -26.18
C THR A 150 1.85 -5.84 -26.21
N LYS A 151 2.02 -4.59 -25.80
CA LYS A 151 3.27 -3.84 -25.91
C LYS A 151 3.83 -3.40 -24.57
N ASN A 152 2.96 -3.04 -23.63
CA ASN A 152 3.31 -2.23 -22.47
C ASN A 152 2.90 -2.88 -21.16
N PHE A 153 3.77 -2.80 -20.18
CA PHE A 153 3.53 -3.27 -18.82
C PHE A 153 4.14 -2.28 -17.82
N LEU A 154 3.32 -1.63 -17.02
CA LEU A 154 3.72 -0.72 -15.96
C LEU A 154 3.30 -1.29 -14.62
N ARG A 155 4.25 -1.47 -13.69
CA ARG A 155 3.99 -1.92 -12.32
C ARG A 155 4.33 -0.81 -11.35
N GLY A 156 3.47 -0.62 -10.33
CA GLY A 156 3.69 0.25 -9.19
C GLY A 156 3.64 -0.53 -7.88
N ALA A 157 4.51 -0.19 -6.93
CA ALA A 157 4.51 -0.79 -5.61
C ALA A 157 4.88 0.25 -4.55
N LEU A 158 4.03 0.38 -3.53
CA LEU A 158 4.26 1.25 -2.36
C LEU A 158 5.16 0.54 -1.36
N TYR A 159 6.20 1.21 -0.90
CA TYR A 159 7.07 0.78 0.17
C TYR A 159 7.26 1.89 1.21
N PHE A 160 7.36 1.49 2.46
CA PHE A 160 7.81 2.36 3.56
C PHE A 160 9.23 1.96 3.98
N ASN A 161 10.07 2.94 4.30
CA ASN A 161 11.48 2.71 4.66
C ASN A 161 11.64 2.17 6.09
N THR A 162 10.67 2.43 6.97
CA THR A 162 10.72 1.99 8.36
C THR A 162 9.92 0.71 8.60
N ALA A 163 10.41 -0.13 9.54
CA ALA A 163 9.66 -1.32 10.01
C ALA A 163 8.39 -0.85 10.73
N MET A 164 7.24 -1.16 10.15
CA MET A 164 5.97 -0.50 10.39
C MET A 164 5.16 -1.11 11.52
N LYS A 165 4.62 -0.19 12.33
CA LYS A 165 3.33 -0.41 13.01
C LYS A 165 2.26 0.12 12.06
N ASN A 166 1.76 -0.70 11.15
CA ASN A 166 0.82 -0.30 10.09
C ASN A 166 -0.41 0.42 10.64
N ASP A 167 -0.88 0.05 11.83
CA ASP A 167 -2.03 0.70 12.45
C ASP A 167 -1.83 2.20 12.68
N SER A 168 -0.61 2.66 12.99
CA SER A 168 -0.32 4.09 13.21
C SER A 168 -0.17 4.87 11.92
N LEU A 169 0.11 4.19 10.80
CA LEU A 169 0.28 4.77 9.48
C LEU A 169 -0.93 4.58 8.56
N ALA A 170 -1.99 3.91 9.04
CA ALA A 170 -3.17 3.66 8.24
C ALA A 170 -3.69 4.91 7.47
N PRO A 171 -3.76 6.12 8.06
CA PRO A 171 -4.18 7.29 7.29
C PRO A 171 -3.23 7.66 6.15
N VAL A 172 -1.91 7.50 6.34
CA VAL A 172 -0.90 7.77 5.29
C VAL A 172 -0.96 6.71 4.20
N ILE A 173 -1.13 5.44 4.59
CA ILE A 173 -1.29 4.33 3.64
C ILE A 173 -2.50 4.59 2.74
N GLU A 174 -3.65 4.93 3.31
CA GLU A 174 -4.86 5.23 2.54
C GLU A 174 -4.67 6.46 1.63
N PHE A 175 -4.05 7.52 2.13
CA PHE A 175 -3.73 8.69 1.33
C PHE A 175 -2.89 8.33 0.09
N ILE A 176 -1.78 7.59 0.27
CA ILE A 176 -0.94 7.21 -0.87
C ILE A 176 -1.64 6.19 -1.78
N LYS A 177 -2.48 5.30 -1.25
CA LYS A 177 -3.30 4.39 -2.05
C LYS A 177 -4.25 5.15 -2.99
N GLU A 178 -4.91 6.21 -2.51
CA GLU A 178 -5.76 7.06 -3.34
C GLU A 178 -4.93 7.75 -4.45
N ASP A 179 -3.75 8.28 -4.12
CA ASP A 179 -2.83 8.83 -5.11
C ASP A 179 -2.42 7.79 -6.17
N MET A 180 -2.09 6.56 -5.75
CA MET A 180 -1.73 5.47 -6.65
C MET A 180 -2.91 5.00 -7.52
N ALA A 181 -4.12 4.99 -6.97
CA ALA A 181 -5.32 4.68 -7.74
C ALA A 181 -5.58 5.74 -8.83
N HIS A 182 -5.39 7.02 -8.49
CA HIS A 182 -5.45 8.11 -9.48
C HIS A 182 -4.37 7.94 -10.56
N LEU A 183 -3.13 7.72 -10.15
CA LEU A 183 -2.02 7.47 -11.06
C LEU A 183 -2.34 6.33 -12.03
N MET A 184 -2.78 5.18 -11.52
CA MET A 184 -3.14 4.01 -12.31
C MET A 184 -4.23 4.32 -13.36
N ASN A 185 -5.25 5.10 -12.97
CA ASN A 185 -6.33 5.52 -13.86
C ASN A 185 -5.91 6.56 -14.89
N SER A 186 -4.82 7.27 -14.65
CA SER A 186 -4.27 8.28 -15.57
C SER A 186 -3.26 7.73 -16.58
N VAL A 187 -2.89 6.43 -16.47
CA VAL A 187 -1.90 5.82 -17.36
C VAL A 187 -2.31 5.91 -18.81
N LYS A 188 -1.42 6.44 -19.63
CA LYS A 188 -1.48 6.41 -21.10
C LYS A 188 -0.15 5.96 -21.64
N PHE A 189 -0.14 4.85 -22.37
CA PHE A 189 1.07 4.41 -23.05
C PHE A 189 1.30 5.23 -24.31
N VAL A 190 2.56 5.58 -24.55
CA VAL A 190 3.02 6.36 -25.70
C VAL A 190 3.79 5.42 -26.62
N ASP A 191 3.43 5.42 -27.92
CA ASP A 191 4.10 4.57 -28.94
C ASP A 191 5.49 5.09 -29.33
#